data_1ff45198e63fcd347d89e38129707ce9
#
_entry.id   1ff45198e63fcd347d89e38129707ce9
#
_cell.length_a   1.000
_cell.length_b   1.000
_cell.length_c   1.000
_cell.angle_alpha   90.00
_cell.angle_beta   90.00
_cell.angle_gamma   90.00
#
_symmetry.space_group_name_H-M   'P 1'
#
loop_
_entity.id
_entity.type
_entity.pdbx_description
1 polymer ?
#
loop_
_entity_poly.entity_id
_entity_poly.type
_entity_poly.pdbx_seq_one_letter_code
_entity_poly.pdbx_strand_id
1 'polypeptide(L)'
;MKHPIDASQSPCSLPVDLQPLVSRRAFLERNALGLGGVALACLLGEEKLLAKEPTKPVDPHVLDLKPRQPHFQPRAKAMISLFMQGGPSHVDLLDPKPELTRLDNTDYDREVEFSGVNRASRKLFASPWKFAPHGASGTEVSELLPHTAGIVDDICVIRSMKAQINNHDLRYFFGGIPGIPGRPALGAWMLYGLGCETQELPAYVVLSDPASLPVDEAMNWSAGFMPPMFQGTLLRPQEPRIVNLDPPARLKGLPQQQNMALLAELNRRHLDGHPHEADLEARIVSYELAARMQTAAKEALDVGQETEATQKLYGLDNPATRDFGTRCLIARRLVERGVRFV
;
A
#
# COMPACT_ATOMS: atom_id res chain seq x y z
N MET A 1 33.15 35.17 58.13
CA MET A 1 34.42 35.53 57.50
C MET A 1 34.37 35.08 56.05
N LYS A 2 34.28 36.03 55.16
CA LYS A 2 34.20 35.77 53.68
C LYS A 2 35.59 36.11 53.15
N HIS A 3 36.24 35.16 52.48
CA HIS A 3 37.39 35.42 51.64
C HIS A 3 36.96 35.64 50.20
N PRO A 4 37.42 36.70 49.54
CA PRO A 4 37.17 36.91 48.12
C PRO A 4 38.15 36.08 47.27
N ILE A 5 37.63 35.46 46.20
CA ILE A 5 38.44 34.77 45.21
C ILE A 5 38.83 35.78 44.14
N ASP A 6 40.16 35.89 43.98
CA ASP A 6 40.84 36.75 43.01
C ASP A 6 40.62 36.25 41.57
N ALA A 7 40.07 37.12 40.73
CA ALA A 7 39.75 36.84 39.34
C ALA A 7 40.80 37.49 38.42
N SER A 8 42.01 36.93 38.42
CA SER A 8 43.01 37.32 37.43
C SER A 8 43.95 36.18 37.03
N GLN A 9 43.37 35.22 36.28
CA GLN A 9 44.15 34.34 35.40
C GLN A 9 43.49 34.26 34.04
N SER A 10 44.10 34.92 33.08
CA SER A 10 43.78 34.85 31.64
C SER A 10 43.96 33.43 31.15
N PRO A 11 43.02 32.89 30.36
CA PRO A 11 43.22 31.59 29.74
C PRO A 11 44.28 31.69 28.65
N CYS A 12 45.23 30.79 28.73
CA CYS A 12 46.24 30.50 27.74
C CYS A 12 45.59 30.23 26.36
N SER A 13 45.74 31.18 25.45
CA SER A 13 45.35 31.03 24.06
C SER A 13 46.39 30.17 23.33
N LEU A 14 46.14 28.90 23.18
CA LEU A 14 46.82 28.08 22.20
C LEU A 14 46.33 28.47 20.80
N PRO A 15 47.18 28.75 19.82
CA PRO A 15 46.77 28.93 18.44
C PRO A 15 46.39 27.55 17.87
N VAL A 16 45.11 27.25 17.85
CA VAL A 16 44.60 26.14 17.06
C VAL A 16 44.55 26.61 15.60
N ASP A 17 45.59 26.29 14.89
CA ASP A 17 45.64 26.43 13.43
C ASP A 17 44.65 25.42 12.86
N LEU A 18 43.39 25.81 12.74
CA LEU A 18 42.33 25.05 12.09
C LEU A 18 42.61 25.06 10.58
N GLN A 19 43.48 24.17 10.15
CA GLN A 19 43.51 23.83 8.73
C GLN A 19 42.10 23.48 8.28
N PRO A 20 41.61 24.01 7.15
CA PRO A 20 40.26 23.76 6.68
C PRO A 20 40.06 22.24 6.50
N LEU A 21 39.10 21.70 7.23
CA LEU A 21 38.72 20.29 7.13
C LEU A 21 38.48 19.97 5.65
N VAL A 22 39.35 19.14 5.11
CA VAL A 22 39.24 18.69 3.71
C VAL A 22 37.88 18.10 3.52
N SER A 23 37.08 18.65 2.60
CA SER A 23 35.77 18.10 2.32
C SER A 23 35.91 16.64 1.90
N ARG A 24 34.85 15.80 2.16
CA ARG A 24 34.85 14.39 1.75
C ARG A 24 35.15 14.23 0.26
N ARG A 25 34.67 15.16 -0.56
CA ARG A 25 34.93 15.20 -2.00
C ARG A 25 36.40 15.47 -2.29
N ALA A 26 37.01 16.47 -1.69
CA ALA A 26 38.42 16.79 -1.83
C ALA A 26 39.34 15.70 -1.27
N PHE A 27 38.90 14.97 -0.25
CA PHE A 27 39.61 13.79 0.26
C PHE A 27 39.58 12.66 -0.76
N LEU A 28 38.42 12.37 -1.34
CA LEU A 28 38.28 11.33 -2.37
C LEU A 28 39.04 11.69 -3.64
N GLU A 29 38.97 12.93 -4.11
CA GLU A 29 39.70 13.39 -5.31
C GLU A 29 41.22 13.30 -5.12
N ARG A 30 41.77 13.63 -3.95
CA ARG A 30 43.20 13.53 -3.67
C ARG A 30 43.70 12.09 -3.53
N ASN A 31 42.86 11.18 -3.03
CA ASN A 31 43.22 9.78 -2.86
C ASN A 31 42.92 8.92 -4.09
N ALA A 32 42.01 9.33 -4.97
CA ALA A 32 41.68 8.62 -6.20
C ALA A 32 42.83 8.58 -7.23
N LEU A 33 43.75 9.55 -7.18
CA LEU A 33 44.91 9.63 -8.06
C LEU A 33 46.18 9.04 -7.42
N GLY A 34 46.11 8.50 -6.21
CA GLY A 34 47.22 7.88 -5.50
C GLY A 34 47.32 6.37 -5.71
N LEU A 35 48.39 5.75 -5.17
CA LEU A 35 48.64 4.31 -5.16
C LEU A 35 47.41 3.47 -4.70
N GLY A 36 46.61 4.01 -3.79
CA GLY A 36 45.37 3.37 -3.32
C GLY A 36 44.31 3.24 -4.42
N GLY A 37 44.18 4.23 -5.31
CA GLY A 37 43.26 4.18 -6.46
C GLY A 37 43.69 3.15 -7.48
N VAL A 38 44.99 3.04 -7.73
CA VAL A 38 45.56 2.02 -8.63
C VAL A 38 45.40 0.61 -8.05
N ALA A 39 45.67 0.44 -6.75
CA ALA A 39 45.49 -0.86 -6.09
C ALA A 39 44.01 -1.29 -6.06
N LEU A 40 43.09 -0.36 -5.81
CA LEU A 40 41.66 -0.64 -5.88
C LEU A 40 41.21 -1.00 -7.29
N ALA A 41 41.70 -0.29 -8.31
CA ALA A 41 41.42 -0.60 -9.71
C ALA A 41 41.95 -1.99 -10.11
N CYS A 42 43.13 -2.38 -9.64
CA CYS A 42 43.67 -3.72 -9.86
C CYS A 42 42.81 -4.80 -9.20
N LEU A 43 42.45 -4.62 -7.91
CA LEU A 43 41.59 -5.57 -7.19
C LEU A 43 40.21 -5.71 -7.85
N LEU A 44 39.59 -4.59 -8.20
CA LEU A 44 38.28 -4.62 -8.87
C LEU A 44 38.39 -5.23 -10.30
N GLY A 45 39.55 -5.11 -10.96
CA GLY A 45 39.82 -5.72 -12.23
C GLY A 45 40.02 -7.23 -12.13
N GLU A 46 40.73 -7.73 -11.12
CA GLU A 46 40.90 -9.16 -10.83
C GLU A 46 39.59 -9.85 -10.50
N GLU A 47 38.74 -9.20 -9.71
CA GLU A 47 37.39 -9.71 -9.35
C GLU A 47 36.36 -9.49 -10.46
N LYS A 48 36.73 -8.92 -11.61
CA LYS A 48 35.81 -8.54 -12.70
C LYS A 48 34.69 -7.61 -12.26
N LEU A 49 34.90 -6.87 -11.17
CA LEU A 49 33.99 -5.88 -10.61
C LEU A 49 34.20 -4.49 -11.23
N LEU A 50 35.31 -4.24 -11.91
CA LEU A 50 35.38 -3.13 -12.86
C LEU A 50 34.41 -3.46 -13.97
N ALA A 51 33.31 -2.71 -13.97
CA ALA A 51 32.25 -2.90 -14.93
C ALA A 51 32.86 -3.06 -16.34
N LYS A 52 32.68 -4.20 -16.96
CA LYS A 52 32.37 -4.20 -18.37
C LYS A 52 31.46 -3.01 -18.62
N GLU A 53 31.73 -2.24 -19.70
CA GLU A 53 30.81 -1.22 -20.19
C GLU A 53 29.39 -1.61 -19.80
N PRO A 54 28.64 -0.74 -19.10
CA PRO A 54 27.36 -1.13 -18.55
C PRO A 54 26.65 -1.91 -19.66
N THR A 55 26.59 -3.23 -19.47
CA THR A 55 25.75 -4.07 -20.34
C THR A 55 24.49 -3.29 -20.39
N LYS A 56 24.13 -2.76 -21.58
CA LYS A 56 22.98 -1.89 -21.85
C LYS A 56 22.03 -2.01 -20.70
N PRO A 57 21.76 -0.95 -19.92
CA PRO A 57 21.00 -1.09 -18.68
C PRO A 57 19.87 -2.03 -19.02
N VAL A 58 19.75 -3.13 -18.28
CA VAL A 58 18.69 -4.12 -18.45
C VAL A 58 17.48 -3.28 -18.70
N ASP A 59 17.02 -3.30 -19.94
CA ASP A 59 16.05 -2.44 -20.60
C ASP A 59 15.27 -1.68 -19.53
N PRO A 60 15.48 -0.37 -19.32
CA PRO A 60 14.92 0.29 -18.17
C PRO A 60 13.46 -0.07 -18.25
N HIS A 61 13.02 -1.00 -17.38
CA HIS A 61 11.68 -1.54 -17.44
C HIS A 61 10.82 -0.33 -17.59
N VAL A 62 10.28 -0.13 -18.79
CA VAL A 62 9.57 1.09 -19.12
C VAL A 62 8.63 1.26 -17.95
N LEU A 63 8.87 2.28 -17.13
CA LEU A 63 8.11 2.51 -15.91
C LEU A 63 6.71 2.94 -16.33
N ASP A 64 5.94 2.00 -16.84
CA ASP A 64 4.57 2.19 -17.25
C ASP A 64 3.64 1.19 -16.54
N LEU A 65 2.38 1.50 -16.57
CA LEU A 65 1.31 0.66 -16.02
C LEU A 65 0.55 -0.10 -17.10
N LYS A 66 1.10 -0.22 -18.31
CA LYS A 66 0.44 -0.96 -19.39
C LYS A 66 0.28 -2.44 -19.04
N PRO A 67 -0.77 -3.10 -19.54
CA PRO A 67 -0.99 -4.51 -19.31
C PRO A 67 0.21 -5.34 -19.75
N ARG A 68 0.60 -6.29 -18.91
CA ARG A 68 1.68 -7.24 -19.18
C ARG A 68 1.12 -8.65 -19.29
N GLN A 69 1.76 -9.47 -20.12
CA GLN A 69 1.37 -10.86 -20.27
C GLN A 69 1.70 -11.64 -18.99
N PRO A 70 0.72 -12.31 -18.37
CA PRO A 70 0.97 -13.16 -17.24
C PRO A 70 1.65 -14.48 -17.69
N HIS A 71 2.35 -15.14 -16.76
CA HIS A 71 2.98 -16.44 -17.04
C HIS A 71 1.96 -17.57 -17.31
N PHE A 72 0.74 -17.43 -16.80
CA PHE A 72 -0.37 -18.36 -16.99
C PHE A 72 -1.60 -17.59 -17.43
N GLN A 73 -2.51 -18.26 -18.14
CA GLN A 73 -3.77 -17.63 -18.54
C GLN A 73 -4.60 -17.30 -17.29
N PRO A 74 -4.90 -16.01 -17.04
CA PRO A 74 -5.60 -15.62 -15.83
C PRO A 74 -7.09 -15.93 -15.94
N ARG A 75 -7.68 -16.37 -14.85
CA ARG A 75 -9.14 -16.46 -14.72
C ARG A 75 -9.74 -15.14 -14.23
N ALA A 76 -9.02 -14.41 -13.36
CA ALA A 76 -9.40 -13.11 -12.83
C ALA A 76 -8.63 -11.99 -13.51
N LYS A 77 -9.29 -10.87 -13.79
CA LYS A 77 -8.69 -9.68 -14.41
C LYS A 77 -8.37 -8.58 -13.40
N ALA A 78 -9.12 -8.54 -12.30
CA ALA A 78 -8.98 -7.55 -11.24
C ALA A 78 -9.22 -8.18 -9.88
N MET A 79 -8.85 -7.48 -8.81
CA MET A 79 -9.07 -7.90 -7.44
C MET A 79 -9.70 -6.79 -6.62
N ILE A 80 -10.74 -7.14 -5.85
CA ILE A 80 -11.29 -6.30 -4.79
C ILE A 80 -10.93 -6.96 -3.46
N SER A 81 -10.22 -6.24 -2.59
CA SER A 81 -9.87 -6.69 -1.25
C SER A 81 -10.78 -6.04 -0.22
N LEU A 82 -11.67 -6.80 0.38
CA LEU A 82 -12.55 -6.36 1.46
C LEU A 82 -11.85 -6.66 2.80
N PHE A 83 -11.02 -5.74 3.25
CA PHE A 83 -10.21 -5.95 4.43
C PHE A 83 -10.97 -5.56 5.71
N MET A 84 -11.02 -6.47 6.67
CA MET A 84 -11.59 -6.25 8.00
C MET A 84 -10.44 -6.06 9.00
N GLN A 85 -10.17 -4.82 9.38
CA GLN A 85 -9.10 -4.47 10.31
C GLN A 85 -9.29 -5.17 11.67
N GLY A 86 -8.21 -5.69 12.22
CA GLY A 86 -8.21 -6.41 13.47
C GLY A 86 -8.72 -7.86 13.37
N GLY A 87 -9.38 -8.19 12.28
CA GLY A 87 -9.99 -9.48 12.01
C GLY A 87 -11.20 -9.78 12.91
N PRO A 88 -12.31 -10.22 12.36
CA PRO A 88 -13.40 -10.75 13.16
C PRO A 88 -13.00 -12.08 13.79
N SER A 89 -13.67 -12.47 14.88
CA SER A 89 -13.44 -13.75 15.53
C SER A 89 -13.75 -14.91 14.57
N HIS A 90 -12.74 -15.59 14.07
CA HIS A 90 -12.94 -16.71 13.11
C HIS A 90 -13.72 -17.87 13.76
N VAL A 91 -13.54 -18.12 15.07
CA VAL A 91 -14.24 -19.15 15.81
C VAL A 91 -15.73 -18.88 15.98
N ASP A 92 -16.16 -17.62 15.80
CA ASP A 92 -17.55 -17.22 15.88
C ASP A 92 -18.23 -17.10 14.50
N LEU A 93 -17.45 -17.19 13.41
CA LEU A 93 -17.97 -16.90 12.07
C LEU A 93 -17.88 -18.08 11.10
N LEU A 94 -16.67 -18.64 10.87
CA LEU A 94 -16.40 -19.59 9.78
C LEU A 94 -15.61 -20.83 10.21
N ASP A 95 -15.16 -20.89 11.45
CA ASP A 95 -14.27 -21.95 11.91
C ASP A 95 -14.72 -22.49 13.29
N PRO A 96 -15.87 -23.19 13.35
CA PRO A 96 -16.36 -23.77 14.60
C PRO A 96 -15.36 -24.72 15.25
N LYS A 97 -15.27 -24.67 16.56
CA LYS A 97 -14.38 -25.51 17.36
C LYS A 97 -15.18 -26.41 18.29
N PRO A 98 -15.58 -27.63 17.87
CA PRO A 98 -16.38 -28.53 18.71
C PRO A 98 -15.74 -28.83 20.06
N GLU A 99 -14.40 -28.95 20.11
CA GLU A 99 -13.68 -29.15 21.37
C GLU A 99 -13.80 -27.96 22.32
N LEU A 100 -13.84 -26.74 21.78
CA LEU A 100 -14.07 -25.56 22.61
C LEU A 100 -15.48 -25.57 23.22
N THR A 101 -16.47 -26.03 22.45
CA THR A 101 -17.84 -26.21 22.94
C THR A 101 -17.91 -27.28 24.02
N ARG A 102 -17.22 -28.41 23.84
CA ARG A 102 -17.15 -29.48 24.85
C ARG A 102 -16.48 -29.05 26.14
N LEU A 103 -15.50 -28.17 26.06
CA LEU A 103 -14.69 -27.71 27.19
C LEU A 103 -15.13 -26.34 27.71
N ASP A 104 -16.28 -25.87 27.28
CA ASP A 104 -16.78 -24.55 27.70
C ASP A 104 -16.79 -24.40 29.23
N ASN A 105 -16.35 -23.23 29.70
CA ASN A 105 -16.26 -22.87 31.10
C ASN A 105 -15.34 -23.75 31.98
N THR A 106 -14.55 -24.67 31.38
CA THR A 106 -13.51 -25.41 32.08
C THR A 106 -12.21 -24.62 32.18
N ASP A 107 -11.37 -24.94 33.16
CA ASP A 107 -10.08 -24.26 33.31
C ASP A 107 -9.04 -24.85 32.33
N TYR A 108 -8.31 -23.94 31.67
CA TYR A 108 -7.19 -24.29 30.81
C TYR A 108 -5.91 -24.39 31.64
N ASP A 109 -5.37 -25.57 31.73
CA ASP A 109 -4.26 -25.93 32.61
C ASP A 109 -2.87 -25.72 32.03
N ARG A 110 -2.78 -25.42 30.73
CA ARG A 110 -1.50 -25.16 30.06
C ARG A 110 -1.08 -23.69 30.16
N GLU A 111 0.21 -23.44 30.11
CA GLU A 111 0.72 -22.10 29.95
C GLU A 111 0.31 -21.54 28.61
N VAL A 112 -0.28 -20.36 28.66
CA VAL A 112 -0.65 -19.61 27.44
C VAL A 112 0.36 -18.48 27.30
N GLU A 113 1.19 -18.57 26.28
CA GLU A 113 2.06 -17.46 25.89
C GLU A 113 1.21 -16.37 25.21
N PHE A 114 0.83 -15.37 25.97
CA PHE A 114 0.25 -14.12 25.42
C PHE A 114 1.27 -13.02 25.51
N SER A 115 1.67 -12.46 24.38
CA SER A 115 2.33 -11.17 24.37
C SER A 115 1.27 -10.07 24.60
N GLY A 116 1.33 -9.46 25.77
CA GLY A 116 0.71 -8.14 25.99
C GLY A 116 -0.72 -8.09 26.54
N VAL A 117 -1.36 -9.20 26.88
CA VAL A 117 -2.72 -9.17 27.49
C VAL A 117 -2.67 -9.63 28.94
N ASN A 118 -3.18 -8.82 29.86
CA ASN A 118 -3.40 -9.23 31.23
C ASN A 118 -4.35 -10.42 31.27
N ARG A 119 -3.97 -11.46 31.99
CA ARG A 119 -4.79 -12.69 32.18
C ARG A 119 -6.07 -12.35 32.91
N ALA A 120 -7.16 -12.15 32.18
CA ALA A 120 -8.45 -11.93 32.78
C ALA A 120 -9.09 -13.22 33.29
N SER A 121 -8.89 -14.35 32.59
CA SER A 121 -9.46 -15.63 32.95
C SER A 121 -8.63 -16.80 32.36
N ARG A 122 -8.58 -17.94 33.05
CA ARG A 122 -8.10 -19.21 32.50
C ARG A 122 -9.20 -20.07 31.90
N LYS A 123 -10.45 -19.62 31.98
CA LYS A 123 -11.58 -20.39 31.49
C LYS A 123 -11.65 -20.36 29.96
N LEU A 124 -11.90 -21.53 29.40
CA LEU A 124 -12.23 -21.67 28.00
C LEU A 124 -13.63 -21.10 27.75
N PHE A 125 -13.81 -20.46 26.63
CA PHE A 125 -15.08 -19.87 26.23
C PHE A 125 -15.44 -20.32 24.80
N ALA A 126 -16.54 -21.05 24.69
CA ALA A 126 -17.07 -21.49 23.41
C ALA A 126 -17.78 -20.34 22.69
N SER A 127 -17.90 -20.48 21.38
CA SER A 127 -18.72 -19.56 20.60
C SER A 127 -20.19 -19.64 21.07
N PRO A 128 -20.82 -18.50 21.43
CA PRO A 128 -22.24 -18.48 21.78
C PRO A 128 -23.17 -18.62 20.58
N TRP A 129 -22.63 -18.57 19.36
CA TRP A 129 -23.37 -18.55 18.11
C TRP A 129 -23.54 -19.95 17.52
N LYS A 130 -24.67 -20.16 16.86
CA LYS A 130 -24.98 -21.44 16.22
C LYS A 130 -24.34 -21.52 14.83
N PHE A 131 -23.86 -22.70 14.51
CA PHE A 131 -23.34 -23.05 13.19
C PHE A 131 -24.25 -24.06 12.51
N ALA A 132 -24.37 -23.95 11.21
CA ALA A 132 -25.05 -24.93 10.38
C ALA A 132 -24.29 -25.14 9.06
N PRO A 133 -24.37 -26.35 8.47
CA PRO A 133 -23.84 -26.60 7.14
C PRO A 133 -24.71 -25.91 6.10
N HIS A 134 -24.08 -25.28 5.11
CA HIS A 134 -24.71 -24.57 4.00
C HIS A 134 -24.14 -24.99 2.66
N GLY A 135 -24.91 -24.79 1.60
CA GLY A 135 -24.56 -25.12 0.22
C GLY A 135 -24.38 -26.61 -0.05
N ALA A 136 -23.95 -26.95 -1.25
CA ALA A 136 -23.59 -28.32 -1.64
C ALA A 136 -22.28 -28.78 -1.01
N SER A 137 -21.39 -27.82 -0.68
CA SER A 137 -20.12 -28.05 0.00
C SER A 137 -20.28 -28.50 1.46
N GLY A 138 -21.43 -28.22 2.08
CA GLY A 138 -21.67 -28.48 3.50
C GLY A 138 -20.80 -27.63 4.43
N THR A 139 -20.29 -26.50 3.96
CA THR A 139 -19.45 -25.61 4.74
C THR A 139 -20.22 -25.03 5.92
N GLU A 140 -19.70 -25.18 7.12
CA GLU A 140 -20.30 -24.63 8.32
C GLU A 140 -20.10 -23.13 8.42
N VAL A 141 -21.19 -22.39 8.54
CA VAL A 141 -21.22 -20.94 8.66
C VAL A 141 -22.08 -20.56 9.87
N SER A 142 -21.64 -19.54 10.59
CA SER A 142 -22.37 -18.99 11.75
C SER A 142 -23.65 -18.29 11.31
N GLU A 143 -24.67 -18.32 12.19
CA GLU A 143 -25.90 -17.56 12.04
C GLU A 143 -25.70 -16.04 11.89
N LEU A 144 -24.52 -15.54 12.26
CA LEU A 144 -24.14 -14.14 12.09
C LEU A 144 -23.92 -13.75 10.63
N LEU A 145 -23.71 -14.72 9.73
CA LEU A 145 -23.37 -14.50 8.32
C LEU A 145 -24.41 -15.09 7.35
N PRO A 146 -25.70 -14.72 7.46
CA PRO A 146 -26.75 -15.37 6.67
C PRO A 146 -26.60 -15.14 5.17
N HIS A 147 -26.08 -14.00 4.73
CA HIS A 147 -25.86 -13.71 3.33
C HIS A 147 -24.61 -14.43 2.77
N THR A 148 -23.55 -14.56 3.56
CA THR A 148 -22.36 -15.36 3.20
C THR A 148 -22.72 -16.83 3.10
N ALA A 149 -23.59 -17.34 3.96
CA ALA A 149 -24.09 -18.70 3.90
C ALA A 149 -24.80 -19.01 2.57
N GLY A 150 -25.49 -18.00 1.98
CA GLY A 150 -26.16 -18.14 0.69
C GLY A 150 -25.24 -18.26 -0.53
N ILE A 151 -23.97 -17.90 -0.40
CA ILE A 151 -22.95 -17.92 -1.48
C ILE A 151 -21.77 -18.82 -1.14
N VAL A 152 -21.90 -19.69 -0.16
CA VAL A 152 -20.76 -20.44 0.40
C VAL A 152 -20.10 -21.38 -0.61
N ASP A 153 -20.84 -21.85 -1.60
CA ASP A 153 -20.31 -22.71 -2.67
C ASP A 153 -19.47 -21.92 -3.71
N ASP A 154 -19.63 -20.60 -3.75
CA ASP A 154 -18.89 -19.70 -4.65
C ASP A 154 -17.61 -19.14 -4.01
N ILE A 155 -17.36 -19.41 -2.74
CA ILE A 155 -16.21 -18.89 -1.98
C ILE A 155 -15.29 -20.01 -1.51
N CYS A 156 -14.01 -19.67 -1.32
CA CYS A 156 -13.02 -20.55 -0.71
C CYS A 156 -12.69 -20.08 0.71
N VAL A 157 -13.05 -20.87 1.71
CA VAL A 157 -12.76 -20.58 3.11
C VAL A 157 -11.44 -21.23 3.52
N ILE A 158 -10.41 -20.42 3.82
CA ILE A 158 -9.09 -20.90 4.25
C ILE A 158 -8.97 -20.77 5.78
N ARG A 159 -9.23 -21.87 6.50
CA ARG A 159 -9.20 -21.91 7.98
C ARG A 159 -7.78 -22.09 8.56
N SER A 160 -6.80 -22.44 7.75
CA SER A 160 -5.43 -22.75 8.16
C SER A 160 -4.48 -21.57 8.16
N MET A 161 -4.97 -20.34 7.92
CA MET A 161 -4.13 -19.15 7.95
C MET A 161 -3.61 -18.88 9.35
N LYS A 162 -2.30 -18.59 9.45
CA LYS A 162 -1.63 -18.29 10.72
C LYS A 162 -0.74 -17.06 10.56
N ALA A 163 -0.90 -16.09 11.45
CA ALA A 163 0.02 -14.97 11.58
C ALA A 163 1.17 -15.33 12.55
N GLN A 164 2.34 -14.73 12.33
CA GLN A 164 3.50 -14.92 13.21
C GLN A 164 3.41 -14.10 14.49
N ILE A 165 2.68 -12.99 14.46
CA ILE A 165 2.55 -12.08 15.59
C ILE A 165 1.06 -11.84 15.86
N ASN A 166 0.73 -11.75 17.14
CA ASN A 166 -0.59 -11.39 17.62
C ASN A 166 -0.74 -9.87 17.66
N ASN A 167 -0.98 -9.26 16.49
CA ASN A 167 -1.21 -7.81 16.37
C ASN A 167 -2.20 -7.53 15.24
N HIS A 168 -2.83 -6.37 15.26
CA HIS A 168 -3.75 -5.86 14.23
C HIS A 168 -3.06 -5.06 13.13
N ASP A 169 -1.81 -5.37 12.83
CA ASP A 169 -0.98 -4.67 11.85
C ASP A 169 -1.29 -5.17 10.42
N LEU A 170 -1.76 -4.26 9.58
CA LEU A 170 -2.13 -4.53 8.18
C LEU A 170 -0.95 -4.89 7.29
N ARG A 171 0.26 -4.47 7.63
CA ARG A 171 1.47 -4.76 6.86
C ARG A 171 1.74 -6.24 6.68
N TYR A 172 1.22 -7.08 7.57
CA TYR A 172 1.32 -8.54 7.45
C TYR A 172 0.68 -9.09 6.19
N PHE A 173 -0.47 -8.54 5.82
CA PHE A 173 -1.24 -9.03 4.69
C PHE A 173 -0.77 -8.47 3.36
N PHE A 174 -0.20 -7.27 3.36
CA PHE A 174 0.14 -6.57 2.13
C PHE A 174 1.64 -6.52 1.83
N GLY A 175 2.50 -6.52 2.84
CA GLY A 175 3.93 -6.28 2.67
C GLY A 175 4.85 -7.45 2.98
N GLY A 176 4.35 -8.58 3.45
CA GLY A 176 5.16 -9.74 3.80
C GLY A 176 5.66 -9.74 5.26
N ILE A 177 6.95 -9.85 5.52
CA ILE A 177 7.47 -10.09 6.87
C ILE A 177 7.14 -8.94 7.84
N PRO A 178 6.56 -9.26 9.01
CA PRO A 178 6.24 -8.29 10.06
C PRO A 178 7.46 -7.47 10.50
N GLY A 179 7.20 -6.21 10.85
CA GLY A 179 8.22 -5.35 11.44
C GLY A 179 9.29 -4.79 10.49
N ILE A 180 9.23 -5.10 9.19
CA ILE A 180 10.12 -4.50 8.19
C ILE A 180 9.32 -3.47 7.38
N PRO A 181 9.47 -2.16 7.67
CA PRO A 181 8.85 -1.10 6.89
C PRO A 181 9.46 -1.02 5.47
N GLY A 182 8.73 -0.40 4.55
CA GLY A 182 9.23 -0.14 3.20
C GLY A 182 9.06 -1.28 2.19
N ARG A 183 8.28 -2.32 2.51
CA ARG A 183 7.87 -3.35 1.55
C ARG A 183 6.64 -2.90 0.76
N PRO A 184 6.55 -3.29 -0.54
CA PRO A 184 5.38 -2.98 -1.34
C PRO A 184 4.14 -3.73 -0.85
N ALA A 185 2.99 -3.06 -0.89
CA ALA A 185 1.70 -3.69 -0.67
C ALA A 185 1.33 -4.66 -1.81
N LEU A 186 0.40 -5.58 -1.57
CA LEU A 186 -0.05 -6.57 -2.57
C LEU A 186 -0.48 -5.91 -3.88
N GLY A 187 -1.25 -4.80 -3.81
CA GLY A 187 -1.65 -4.05 -4.99
C GLY A 187 -0.47 -3.52 -5.80
N ALA A 188 0.58 -3.04 -5.13
CA ALA A 188 1.81 -2.60 -5.79
C ALA A 188 2.51 -3.74 -6.54
N TRP A 189 2.59 -4.94 -5.94
CA TRP A 189 3.13 -6.13 -6.59
C TRP A 189 2.31 -6.57 -7.81
N MET A 190 0.98 -6.49 -7.71
CA MET A 190 0.10 -6.83 -8.84
C MET A 190 0.30 -5.87 -10.00
N LEU A 191 0.42 -4.57 -9.74
CA LEU A 191 0.69 -3.58 -10.79
C LEU A 191 2.07 -3.75 -11.40
N TYR A 192 3.08 -4.00 -10.59
CA TYR A 192 4.44 -4.26 -11.07
C TYR A 192 4.48 -5.48 -12.00
N GLY A 193 3.82 -6.58 -11.63
CA GLY A 193 3.82 -7.80 -12.40
C GLY A 193 2.91 -7.79 -13.63
N LEU A 194 1.73 -7.19 -13.53
CA LEU A 194 0.65 -7.34 -14.51
C LEU A 194 0.22 -6.04 -15.19
N GLY A 195 0.62 -4.88 -14.66
CA GLY A 195 0.13 -3.60 -15.14
C GLY A 195 -1.38 -3.43 -14.91
N CYS A 196 -2.01 -2.54 -15.68
CA CYS A 196 -3.42 -2.20 -15.56
C CYS A 196 -4.06 -2.01 -16.94
N GLU A 197 -5.31 -2.43 -17.07
CA GLU A 197 -6.07 -2.30 -18.32
C GLU A 197 -6.44 -0.82 -18.60
N THR A 198 -6.83 -0.09 -17.55
CA THR A 198 -7.13 1.33 -17.70
C THR A 198 -5.87 2.19 -17.65
N GLN A 199 -5.86 3.24 -18.47
CA GLN A 199 -4.85 4.31 -18.44
C GLN A 199 -5.47 5.65 -18.03
N GLU A 200 -6.77 5.67 -17.72
CA GLU A 200 -7.54 6.87 -17.37
C GLU A 200 -7.93 6.93 -15.89
N LEU A 201 -7.76 5.82 -15.16
CA LEU A 201 -8.02 5.72 -13.73
C LEU A 201 -6.76 5.23 -13.01
N PRO A 202 -6.63 5.50 -11.69
CA PRO A 202 -5.55 4.90 -10.91
C PRO A 202 -5.64 3.38 -10.98
N ALA A 203 -4.51 2.74 -11.20
CA ALA A 203 -4.45 1.30 -11.35
C ALA A 203 -4.67 0.52 -10.04
N TYR A 204 -4.37 1.17 -8.92
CA TYR A 204 -4.59 0.71 -7.55
C TYR A 204 -5.33 1.78 -6.77
N VAL A 205 -6.53 1.51 -6.33
CA VAL A 205 -7.40 2.43 -5.59
C VAL A 205 -7.61 1.93 -4.16
N VAL A 206 -7.65 2.85 -3.22
CA VAL A 206 -7.92 2.58 -1.81
C VAL A 206 -9.16 3.34 -1.38
N LEU A 207 -10.12 2.63 -0.80
CA LEU A 207 -11.36 3.17 -0.26
C LEU A 207 -11.33 3.01 1.27
N SER A 208 -11.01 4.09 1.99
CA SER A 208 -10.93 4.05 3.44
C SER A 208 -12.29 4.15 4.11
N ASP A 209 -12.34 3.73 5.38
CA ASP A 209 -13.51 3.96 6.22
C ASP A 209 -13.61 5.43 6.60
N PRO A 210 -14.82 6.03 6.62
CA PRO A 210 -15.01 7.42 7.05
C PRO A 210 -14.70 7.66 8.52
N ALA A 211 -14.75 6.64 9.35
CA ALA A 211 -14.52 6.79 10.80
C ALA A 211 -13.01 6.97 11.12
N SER A 212 -12.13 6.25 10.43
CA SER A 212 -10.69 6.35 10.65
C SER A 212 -9.87 5.72 9.52
N LEU A 213 -8.61 6.12 9.42
CA LEU A 213 -7.63 5.37 8.64
C LEU A 213 -7.17 4.13 9.44
N PRO A 214 -6.76 3.06 8.75
CA PRO A 214 -6.21 1.89 9.42
C PRO A 214 -4.89 2.19 10.12
N VAL A 215 -4.50 1.33 11.04
CA VAL A 215 -3.16 1.37 11.64
C VAL A 215 -2.11 1.38 10.53
N ASP A 216 -1.03 2.17 10.69
CA ASP A 216 0.03 2.40 9.70
C ASP A 216 -0.40 3.19 8.43
N GLU A 217 -1.63 3.68 8.36
CA GLU A 217 -2.12 4.63 7.35
C GLU A 217 -1.61 4.32 5.92
N ALA A 218 -0.95 5.29 5.28
CA ALA A 218 -0.47 5.17 3.90
C ALA A 218 0.56 4.04 3.67
N MET A 219 1.17 3.50 4.71
CA MET A 219 2.09 2.37 4.58
C MET A 219 1.39 1.11 4.08
N ASN A 220 0.08 0.97 4.33
CA ASN A 220 -0.71 -0.19 3.92
C ASN A 220 -0.95 -0.30 2.41
N TRP A 221 -0.80 0.80 1.69
CA TRP A 221 -0.91 0.84 0.21
C TRP A 221 0.32 1.44 -0.46
N SER A 222 1.43 1.43 0.24
CA SER A 222 2.71 1.95 -0.22
C SER A 222 3.31 1.10 -1.33
N ALA A 223 4.03 1.75 -2.23
CA ALA A 223 4.91 1.07 -3.19
C ALA A 223 6.20 0.53 -2.53
N GLY A 224 6.48 0.90 -1.27
CA GLY A 224 7.68 0.49 -0.56
C GLY A 224 8.95 0.88 -1.31
N PHE A 225 9.80 -0.10 -1.62
CA PHE A 225 11.02 0.10 -2.40
C PHE A 225 10.80 0.16 -3.93
N MET A 226 9.56 -0.05 -4.39
CA MET A 226 9.20 0.10 -5.80
C MET A 226 8.99 1.58 -6.15
N PRO A 227 9.07 1.94 -7.45
CA PRO A 227 8.70 3.27 -7.90
C PRO A 227 7.31 3.71 -7.44
N PRO A 228 7.13 4.98 -7.07
CA PRO A 228 5.87 5.51 -6.50
C PRO A 228 4.64 5.35 -7.40
N MET A 229 4.81 5.14 -8.70
CA MET A 229 3.71 4.90 -9.64
C MET A 229 2.88 3.63 -9.32
N PHE A 230 3.45 2.69 -8.57
CA PHE A 230 2.77 1.47 -8.14
C PHE A 230 2.01 1.64 -6.81
N GLN A 231 2.08 2.82 -6.20
CA GLN A 231 1.40 3.11 -4.93
C GLN A 231 -0.11 3.20 -5.12
N GLY A 232 -0.85 2.77 -4.10
CA GLY A 232 -2.30 2.92 -4.06
C GLY A 232 -2.73 4.37 -3.94
N THR A 233 -3.75 4.76 -4.69
CA THR A 233 -4.37 6.08 -4.65
C THR A 233 -5.55 6.06 -3.69
N LEU A 234 -5.42 6.78 -2.58
CA LEU A 234 -6.49 6.92 -1.60
C LEU A 234 -7.57 7.87 -2.11
N LEU A 235 -8.80 7.40 -2.20
CA LEU A 235 -9.97 8.24 -2.38
C LEU A 235 -10.53 8.68 -1.03
N ARG A 236 -11.02 9.90 -0.97
CA ARG A 236 -11.66 10.41 0.24
C ARG A 236 -12.93 9.59 0.56
N PRO A 237 -13.20 9.31 1.83
CA PRO A 237 -14.40 8.57 2.20
C PRO A 237 -15.70 9.35 1.95
N GLN A 238 -15.60 10.68 1.85
CA GLN A 238 -16.73 11.61 1.66
C GLN A 238 -16.59 12.37 0.34
N GLU A 239 -17.71 12.87 -0.18
CA GLU A 239 -17.70 13.73 -1.37
C GLU A 239 -17.09 15.14 -1.09
N PRO A 240 -16.38 15.70 -2.03
CA PRO A 240 -15.91 15.08 -3.27
C PRO A 240 -14.79 14.07 -2.97
N ARG A 241 -14.89 12.86 -3.53
CA ARG A 241 -13.92 11.76 -3.29
C ARG A 241 -12.55 12.06 -3.86
N ILE A 242 -12.50 12.87 -4.89
CA ILE A 242 -11.26 13.40 -5.48
C ILE A 242 -11.42 14.92 -5.53
N VAL A 243 -10.51 15.63 -4.86
CA VAL A 243 -10.50 17.09 -4.86
C VAL A 243 -9.94 17.64 -6.18
N ASN A 244 -10.37 18.84 -6.56
CA ASN A 244 -9.88 19.53 -7.75
C ASN A 244 -10.01 18.75 -9.08
N LEU A 245 -10.99 17.85 -9.15
CA LEU A 245 -11.27 17.09 -10.37
C LEU A 245 -11.79 18.01 -11.50
N ASP A 246 -12.49 19.07 -11.14
CA ASP A 246 -12.92 20.11 -12.07
C ASP A 246 -11.86 21.18 -12.25
N PRO A 247 -11.65 21.67 -13.48
CA PRO A 247 -10.78 22.81 -13.71
C PRO A 247 -11.33 24.05 -12.98
N PRO A 248 -10.45 24.91 -12.43
CA PRO A 248 -10.88 26.18 -11.82
C PRO A 248 -11.72 27.01 -12.80
N ALA A 249 -12.68 27.80 -12.30
CA ALA A 249 -13.60 28.58 -13.12
C ALA A 249 -12.89 29.42 -14.18
N ARG A 250 -11.71 29.99 -13.87
CA ARG A 250 -10.88 30.77 -14.78
C ARG A 250 -10.32 29.99 -15.98
N LEU A 251 -10.26 28.65 -15.89
CA LEU A 251 -9.75 27.78 -16.95
C LEU A 251 -10.88 27.04 -17.69
N LYS A 252 -12.13 27.23 -17.28
CA LYS A 252 -13.28 26.63 -17.94
C LYS A 252 -13.38 27.13 -19.38
N GLY A 253 -13.39 26.18 -20.34
CA GLY A 253 -13.50 26.51 -21.78
C GLY A 253 -12.18 26.87 -22.48
N LEU A 254 -11.07 26.93 -21.75
CA LEU A 254 -9.75 27.07 -22.38
C LEU A 254 -9.27 25.70 -22.93
N PRO A 255 -8.46 25.69 -24.01
CA PRO A 255 -7.98 24.46 -24.63
C PRO A 255 -6.95 23.76 -23.71
N GLN A 256 -7.45 22.99 -22.75
CA GLN A 256 -6.66 22.29 -21.76
C GLN A 256 -5.69 21.27 -22.39
N GLN A 257 -6.09 20.63 -23.49
CA GLN A 257 -5.26 19.66 -24.21
C GLN A 257 -3.95 20.28 -24.72
N GLN A 258 -3.98 21.49 -25.22
CA GLN A 258 -2.78 22.17 -25.72
C GLN A 258 -1.82 22.51 -24.58
N ASN A 259 -2.36 22.94 -23.43
CA ASN A 259 -1.55 23.19 -22.24
C ASN A 259 -0.92 21.91 -21.70
N MET A 260 -1.65 20.80 -21.70
CA MET A 260 -1.13 19.50 -21.27
C MET A 260 -0.05 18.96 -22.23
N ALA A 261 -0.24 19.14 -23.55
CA ALA A 261 0.77 18.76 -24.53
C ALA A 261 2.09 19.55 -24.37
N LEU A 262 1.98 20.88 -24.15
CA LEU A 262 3.15 21.71 -23.87
C LEU A 262 3.85 21.29 -22.58
N LEU A 263 3.08 21.02 -21.52
CA LEU A 263 3.62 20.59 -20.23
C LEU A 263 4.33 19.22 -20.36
N ALA A 264 3.74 18.29 -21.08
CA ALA A 264 4.35 16.97 -21.35
C ALA A 264 5.69 17.11 -22.09
N GLU A 265 5.78 18.01 -23.07
CA GLU A 265 7.04 18.28 -23.80
C GLU A 265 8.10 18.92 -22.88
N LEU A 266 7.71 19.88 -22.04
CA LEU A 266 8.63 20.49 -21.06
C LEU A 266 9.12 19.46 -20.04
N ASN A 267 8.23 18.61 -19.55
CA ASN A 267 8.57 17.52 -18.62
C ASN A 267 9.55 16.52 -19.26
N ARG A 268 9.33 16.16 -20.52
CA ARG A 268 10.23 15.27 -21.24
C ARG A 268 11.64 15.84 -21.36
N ARG A 269 11.76 17.11 -21.78
CA ARG A 269 13.07 17.80 -21.86
C ARG A 269 13.76 17.88 -20.51
N HIS A 270 12.98 18.09 -19.44
CA HIS A 270 13.52 18.11 -18.09
C HIS A 270 14.04 16.71 -17.67
N LEU A 271 13.28 15.68 -17.97
CA LEU A 271 13.64 14.28 -17.68
C LEU A 271 14.89 13.86 -18.45
N ASP A 272 15.03 14.24 -19.72
CA ASP A 272 16.23 13.96 -20.54
C ASP A 272 17.50 14.57 -19.93
N GLY A 273 17.37 15.68 -19.21
CA GLY A 273 18.47 16.29 -18.43
C GLY A 273 18.76 15.63 -17.09
N HIS A 274 17.88 14.74 -16.62
CA HIS A 274 17.93 14.08 -15.31
C HIS A 274 17.69 12.57 -15.45
N PRO A 275 18.54 11.86 -16.20
CA PRO A 275 18.39 10.43 -16.41
C PRO A 275 18.53 9.68 -15.07
N HIS A 276 17.71 8.66 -14.87
CA HIS A 276 17.69 7.79 -13.68
C HIS A 276 17.02 8.36 -12.42
N GLU A 277 16.29 9.48 -12.50
CA GLU A 277 15.46 9.98 -11.41
C GLU A 277 14.05 9.37 -11.47
N ALA A 278 13.88 8.14 -10.97
CA ALA A 278 12.61 7.41 -10.98
C ALA A 278 11.47 8.17 -10.26
N ASP A 279 11.77 8.94 -9.24
CA ASP A 279 10.78 9.76 -8.51
C ASP A 279 10.26 10.92 -9.36
N LEU A 280 11.11 11.53 -10.21
CA LEU A 280 10.71 12.57 -11.14
C LEU A 280 9.78 11.99 -12.21
N GLU A 281 10.14 10.85 -12.79
CA GLU A 281 9.33 10.16 -13.79
C GLU A 281 7.96 9.77 -13.22
N ALA A 282 7.92 9.16 -12.03
CA ALA A 282 6.69 8.80 -11.36
C ALA A 282 5.79 10.00 -11.07
N ARG A 283 6.37 11.15 -10.72
CA ARG A 283 5.62 12.39 -10.50
C ARG A 283 4.99 12.92 -11.80
N ILE A 284 5.73 12.90 -12.90
CA ILE A 284 5.23 13.29 -14.23
C ILE A 284 4.03 12.40 -14.61
N VAL A 285 4.19 11.07 -14.52
CA VAL A 285 3.12 10.09 -14.80
C VAL A 285 1.88 10.35 -13.93
N SER A 286 2.07 10.69 -12.64
CA SER A 286 0.97 11.00 -11.72
C SER A 286 0.18 12.25 -12.15
N TYR A 287 0.86 13.32 -12.59
CA TYR A 287 0.17 14.53 -13.08
C TYR A 287 -0.56 14.30 -14.39
N GLU A 288 0.01 13.53 -15.31
CA GLU A 288 -0.65 13.15 -16.56
C GLU A 288 -1.89 12.28 -16.30
N LEU A 289 -1.80 11.33 -15.37
CA LEU A 289 -2.94 10.53 -14.93
C LEU A 289 -4.03 11.42 -14.34
N ALA A 290 -3.69 12.36 -13.45
CA ALA A 290 -4.65 13.27 -12.84
C ALA A 290 -5.42 14.08 -13.89
N ALA A 291 -4.78 14.47 -15.00
CA ALA A 291 -5.45 15.16 -16.11
C ALA A 291 -6.41 14.23 -16.86
N ARG A 292 -6.02 12.97 -17.13
CA ARG A 292 -6.88 11.96 -17.78
C ARG A 292 -8.09 11.58 -16.92
N MET A 293 -7.93 11.56 -15.60
CA MET A 293 -8.98 11.20 -14.65
C MET A 293 -10.19 12.14 -14.64
N GLN A 294 -10.07 13.36 -15.11
CA GLN A 294 -11.12 14.39 -14.96
C GLN A 294 -12.50 13.97 -15.47
N THR A 295 -12.56 13.15 -16.50
CA THR A 295 -13.82 12.61 -17.02
C THR A 295 -14.12 11.21 -16.50
N ALA A 296 -13.18 10.28 -16.62
CA ALA A 296 -13.37 8.88 -16.30
C ALA A 296 -13.66 8.64 -14.80
N ALA A 297 -13.01 9.40 -13.90
CA ALA A 297 -13.26 9.27 -12.49
C ALA A 297 -14.65 9.78 -12.07
N LYS A 298 -15.17 10.83 -12.68
CA LYS A 298 -16.53 11.31 -12.38
C LYS A 298 -17.56 10.23 -12.68
N GLU A 299 -17.46 9.63 -13.85
CA GLU A 299 -18.36 8.55 -14.25
C GLU A 299 -18.23 7.33 -13.37
N ALA A 300 -16.98 6.90 -13.06
CA ALA A 300 -16.72 5.73 -12.22
C ALA A 300 -17.27 5.89 -10.79
N LEU A 301 -17.19 7.09 -10.23
CA LEU A 301 -17.58 7.36 -8.84
C LEU A 301 -19.06 7.73 -8.66
N ASP A 302 -19.78 8.03 -9.74
CA ASP A 302 -21.19 8.39 -9.70
C ASP A 302 -22.08 7.15 -9.53
N VAL A 303 -22.33 6.79 -8.28
CA VAL A 303 -23.22 5.65 -7.93
C VAL A 303 -24.69 5.94 -8.23
N GLY A 304 -25.08 7.20 -8.48
CA GLY A 304 -26.44 7.59 -8.83
C GLY A 304 -26.87 7.08 -10.23
N GLN A 305 -25.93 6.67 -11.07
CA GLN A 305 -26.20 6.06 -12.37
C GLN A 305 -26.66 4.60 -12.26
N GLU A 306 -26.52 3.97 -11.10
CA GLU A 306 -26.98 2.61 -10.89
C GLU A 306 -28.48 2.55 -10.65
N THR A 307 -29.10 1.42 -11.06
CA THR A 307 -30.53 1.22 -10.84
C THR A 307 -30.85 1.18 -9.34
N GLU A 308 -32.10 1.54 -8.99
CA GLU A 308 -32.57 1.42 -7.60
C GLU A 308 -32.42 0.01 -7.05
N ALA A 309 -32.67 -1.01 -7.87
CA ALA A 309 -32.47 -2.39 -7.48
C ALA A 309 -31.01 -2.72 -7.13
N THR A 310 -30.06 -2.19 -7.91
CA THR A 310 -28.63 -2.33 -7.63
C THR A 310 -28.26 -1.59 -6.35
N GLN A 311 -28.71 -0.34 -6.20
CA GLN A 311 -28.43 0.45 -5.00
C GLN A 311 -28.96 -0.24 -3.74
N LYS A 312 -30.16 -0.80 -3.79
CA LYS A 312 -30.75 -1.56 -2.69
C LYS A 312 -29.99 -2.87 -2.43
N LEU A 313 -29.53 -3.58 -3.46
CA LEU A 313 -28.72 -4.79 -3.31
C LEU A 313 -27.42 -4.50 -2.51
N TYR A 314 -26.83 -3.33 -2.72
CA TYR A 314 -25.67 -2.86 -1.97
C TYR A 314 -26.01 -2.19 -0.63
N GLY A 315 -27.28 -2.15 -0.25
CA GLY A 315 -27.75 -1.62 1.03
C GLY A 315 -27.64 -0.09 1.16
N LEU A 316 -27.73 0.64 0.03
CA LEU A 316 -27.64 2.11 0.04
C LEU A 316 -28.89 2.76 0.63
N ASP A 317 -30.00 2.06 0.71
CA ASP A 317 -31.26 2.48 1.31
C ASP A 317 -31.25 2.39 2.86
N ASN A 318 -30.33 1.62 3.43
CA ASN A 318 -30.20 1.46 4.87
C ASN A 318 -29.03 2.31 5.41
N PRO A 319 -29.28 3.26 6.34
CA PRO A 319 -28.24 4.11 6.91
C PRO A 319 -27.06 3.36 7.54
N ALA A 320 -27.32 2.16 8.11
CA ALA A 320 -26.27 1.36 8.76
C ALA A 320 -25.27 0.72 7.76
N THR A 321 -25.71 0.46 6.54
CA THR A 321 -24.91 -0.23 5.50
C THR A 321 -24.49 0.70 4.35
N ARG A 322 -25.14 1.85 4.22
CA ARG A 322 -24.97 2.78 3.10
C ARG A 322 -23.51 3.11 2.80
N ASP A 323 -22.74 3.49 3.80
CA ASP A 323 -21.37 3.94 3.60
C ASP A 323 -20.47 2.81 3.10
N PHE A 324 -20.59 1.63 3.69
CA PHE A 324 -19.85 0.45 3.26
C PHE A 324 -20.34 -0.04 1.90
N GLY A 325 -21.63 -0.13 1.68
CA GLY A 325 -22.25 -0.53 0.42
C GLY A 325 -21.86 0.40 -0.73
N THR A 326 -21.83 1.71 -0.48
CA THR A 326 -21.36 2.68 -1.47
C THR A 326 -19.91 2.41 -1.88
N ARG A 327 -19.00 2.11 -0.94
CA ARG A 327 -17.63 1.75 -1.24
C ARG A 327 -17.54 0.43 -2.04
N CYS A 328 -18.31 -0.58 -1.67
CA CYS A 328 -18.38 -1.82 -2.42
C CYS A 328 -18.85 -1.60 -3.87
N LEU A 329 -19.88 -0.77 -4.05
CA LEU A 329 -20.40 -0.42 -5.37
C LEU A 329 -19.39 0.37 -6.20
N ILE A 330 -18.68 1.32 -5.61
CA ILE A 330 -17.58 2.03 -6.25
C ILE A 330 -16.46 1.07 -6.63
N ALA A 331 -16.07 0.15 -5.75
CA ALA A 331 -15.04 -0.84 -6.04
C ALA A 331 -15.41 -1.70 -7.27
N ARG A 332 -16.68 -2.17 -7.37
CA ARG A 332 -17.18 -2.87 -8.55
C ARG A 332 -17.05 -2.01 -9.80
N ARG A 333 -17.56 -0.78 -9.76
CA ARG A 333 -17.52 0.15 -10.91
C ARG A 333 -16.11 0.46 -11.39
N LEU A 334 -15.16 0.55 -10.47
CA LEU A 334 -13.75 0.74 -10.78
C LEU A 334 -13.14 -0.46 -11.50
N VAL A 335 -13.36 -1.68 -11.01
CA VAL A 335 -12.81 -2.89 -11.66
C VAL A 335 -13.47 -3.18 -13.00
N GLU A 336 -14.75 -2.87 -13.17
CA GLU A 336 -15.47 -2.93 -14.47
C GLU A 336 -14.86 -1.98 -15.51
N ARG A 337 -14.20 -0.90 -15.07
CA ARG A 337 -13.49 0.08 -15.90
C ARG A 337 -12.00 -0.18 -16.03
N GLY A 338 -11.54 -1.36 -15.62
CA GLY A 338 -10.18 -1.81 -15.84
C GLY A 338 -9.19 -1.48 -14.72
N VAL A 339 -9.65 -0.96 -13.57
CA VAL A 339 -8.79 -0.83 -12.38
C VAL A 339 -8.37 -2.22 -11.92
N ARG A 340 -7.07 -2.42 -11.68
CA ARG A 340 -6.52 -3.75 -11.38
C ARG A 340 -6.77 -4.19 -9.94
N PHE A 341 -6.64 -3.26 -9.00
CA PHE A 341 -6.73 -3.56 -7.57
C PHE A 341 -7.49 -2.46 -6.81
N VAL A 342 -8.45 -2.86 -6.00
CA VAL A 342 -9.22 -1.96 -5.12
C VAL A 342 -9.23 -2.53 -3.70
#